data_51210de02fcbf51b6a2223354fdd165d
#
_entry.id   51210de02fcbf51b6a2223354fdd165d
#
_cell.length_a   1.000
_cell.length_b   1.000
_cell.length_c   1.000
_cell.angle_alpha   90.00
_cell.angle_beta   90.00
_cell.angle_gamma   90.00
#
_symmetry.space_group_name_H-M   'P 1'
#
loop_
_entity.id
_entity.type
_entity.pdbx_description
1 polymer ?
#
loop_
_entity_poly.entity_id
_entity_poly.type
_entity_poly.pdbx_seq_one_letter_code
_entity_poly.pdbx_strand_id
1 'polypeptide(L)'
;MSESLVTVAYIAAIMLFIMSLGGLSNPETSRRGNLYGMVGMALAVLATILGPRVTAAGIPWIISAMVVGGGVGLYAARTVQMTQMPELVALMHSLVGLAAMAVGVASFVDPAASVTFTQVEKTIHHVEVYVGILIGEIGRAHV
;
A
#
# COMPACT_ATOMS: atom_id res chain seq x y z
N MET A 1 -16.80 -5.19 9.76
CA MET A 1 -17.48 -4.68 8.52
C MET A 1 -17.79 -5.86 7.61
N SER A 2 -18.85 -5.78 6.81
CA SER A 2 -19.10 -6.79 5.77
C SER A 2 -18.07 -6.67 4.64
N GLU A 3 -17.75 -7.75 3.93
CA GLU A 3 -16.81 -7.73 2.79
C GLU A 3 -17.22 -6.72 1.72
N SER A 4 -18.52 -6.56 1.46
CA SER A 4 -19.03 -5.59 0.50
C SER A 4 -18.70 -4.15 0.89
N LEU A 5 -18.81 -3.78 2.17
CA LEU A 5 -18.44 -2.44 2.66
C LEU A 5 -16.95 -2.18 2.56
N VAL A 6 -16.12 -3.18 2.83
CA VAL A 6 -14.65 -3.09 2.67
C VAL A 6 -14.30 -2.85 1.20
N THR A 7 -14.93 -3.58 0.28
CA THR A 7 -14.72 -3.40 -1.17
C THR A 7 -15.13 -1.99 -1.62
N VAL A 8 -16.27 -1.49 -1.20
CA VAL A 8 -16.71 -0.11 -1.51
C VAL A 8 -15.73 0.93 -0.95
N ALA A 9 -15.23 0.73 0.27
CA ALA A 9 -14.25 1.61 0.87
C ALA A 9 -12.92 1.61 0.10
N TYR A 10 -12.44 0.46 -0.38
CA TYR A 10 -11.26 0.40 -1.24
C TYR A 10 -11.46 1.09 -2.59
N ILE A 11 -12.62 0.90 -3.23
CA ILE A 11 -12.94 1.60 -4.47
C ILE A 11 -12.92 3.12 -4.25
N ALA A 12 -13.55 3.60 -3.18
CA ALA A 12 -13.53 5.02 -2.82
C ALA A 12 -12.10 5.54 -2.56
N ALA A 13 -11.28 4.75 -1.86
CA ALA A 13 -9.87 5.08 -1.62
C ALA A 13 -9.07 5.18 -2.93
N ILE A 14 -9.28 4.24 -3.87
CA ILE A 14 -8.64 4.25 -5.19
C ILE A 14 -9.05 5.51 -5.96
N MET A 15 -10.33 5.87 -5.97
CA MET A 15 -10.80 7.11 -6.62
C MET A 15 -10.14 8.34 -6.01
N LEU A 16 -10.00 8.41 -4.69
CA LEU A 16 -9.29 9.49 -4.02
C LEU A 16 -7.79 9.54 -4.38
N PHE A 17 -7.12 8.38 -4.55
CA PHE A 17 -5.74 8.34 -5.02
C PHE A 17 -5.60 8.84 -6.46
N ILE A 18 -6.51 8.47 -7.35
CA ILE A 18 -6.51 8.99 -8.74
C ILE A 18 -6.69 10.51 -8.73
N MET A 19 -7.63 11.02 -7.94
CA MET A 19 -7.83 12.47 -7.78
C MET A 19 -6.62 13.16 -7.15
N SER A 20 -5.94 12.49 -6.23
CA SER A 20 -4.68 12.97 -5.64
C SER A 20 -3.61 13.16 -6.69
N LEU A 21 -3.38 12.16 -7.55
CA LEU A 21 -2.40 12.25 -8.64
C LEU A 21 -2.71 13.40 -9.60
N GLY A 22 -3.98 13.55 -9.99
CA GLY A 22 -4.43 14.69 -10.80
C GLY A 22 -4.20 16.04 -10.12
N GLY A 23 -4.44 16.12 -8.81
CA GLY A 23 -4.21 17.34 -8.03
C GLY A 23 -2.73 17.68 -7.85
N LEU A 24 -1.87 16.66 -7.68
CA LEU A 24 -0.42 16.83 -7.50
C LEU A 24 0.30 17.24 -8.80
N SER A 25 -0.31 17.02 -9.97
CA SER A 25 0.29 17.40 -11.26
C SER A 25 0.41 18.92 -11.46
N ASN A 26 -0.34 19.73 -10.71
CA ASN A 26 -0.32 21.20 -10.78
C ASN A 26 0.03 21.83 -9.43
N PRO A 27 0.94 22.83 -9.39
CA PRO A 27 1.33 23.50 -8.15
C PRO A 27 0.16 24.14 -7.39
N GLU A 28 -0.81 24.69 -8.10
CA GLU A 28 -1.97 25.39 -7.52
C GLU A 28 -2.93 24.44 -6.79
N THR A 29 -3.04 23.19 -7.26
CA THR A 29 -3.94 22.16 -6.72
C THR A 29 -3.23 21.12 -5.87
N SER A 30 -1.90 21.18 -5.76
CA SER A 30 -1.07 20.17 -5.07
C SER A 30 -1.47 19.96 -3.60
N ARG A 31 -1.85 21.01 -2.89
CA ARG A 31 -2.31 20.89 -1.49
C ARG A 31 -3.62 20.09 -1.37
N ARG A 32 -4.55 20.27 -2.31
CA ARG A 32 -5.81 19.49 -2.36
C ARG A 32 -5.53 18.07 -2.77
N GLY A 33 -4.63 17.86 -3.76
CA GLY A 33 -4.20 16.53 -4.19
C GLY A 33 -3.60 15.75 -3.03
N ASN A 34 -2.72 16.35 -2.25
CA ASN A 34 -2.13 15.72 -1.07
C ASN A 34 -3.20 15.36 -0.01
N LEU A 35 -4.18 16.23 0.21
CA LEU A 35 -5.29 15.95 1.12
C LEU A 35 -6.11 14.73 0.66
N TYR A 36 -6.42 14.63 -0.63
CA TYR A 36 -7.12 13.46 -1.18
C TYR A 36 -6.33 12.18 -0.99
N GLY A 37 -5.01 12.22 -1.18
CA GLY A 37 -4.13 11.09 -0.91
C GLY A 37 -4.14 10.66 0.56
N MET A 38 -4.05 11.62 1.48
CA MET A 38 -4.11 11.35 2.93
C MET A 38 -5.45 10.75 3.35
N VAL A 39 -6.57 11.28 2.86
CA VAL A 39 -7.91 10.76 3.16
C VAL A 39 -8.09 9.37 2.55
N GLY A 40 -7.64 9.16 1.30
CA GLY A 40 -7.68 7.85 0.64
C GLY A 40 -6.89 6.80 1.40
N MET A 41 -5.68 7.13 1.87
CA MET A 41 -4.86 6.24 2.69
C MET A 41 -5.52 5.93 4.03
N ALA A 42 -6.03 6.93 4.74
CA ALA A 42 -6.73 6.73 6.00
C ALA A 42 -7.95 5.81 5.82
N LEU A 43 -8.73 6.02 4.76
CA LEU A 43 -9.88 5.18 4.44
C LEU A 43 -9.47 3.74 4.14
N ALA A 44 -8.42 3.53 3.34
CA ALA A 44 -7.92 2.19 3.01
C ALA A 44 -7.42 1.45 4.25
N VAL A 45 -6.65 2.13 5.12
CA VAL A 45 -6.13 1.55 6.36
C VAL A 45 -7.27 1.19 7.32
N LEU A 46 -8.23 2.08 7.51
CA LEU A 46 -9.40 1.80 8.36
C LEU A 46 -10.22 0.64 7.81
N ALA A 47 -10.46 0.60 6.50
CA ALA A 47 -11.17 -0.50 5.86
C ALA A 47 -10.43 -1.84 6.05
N THR A 48 -9.10 -1.84 6.00
CA THR A 48 -8.27 -3.03 6.24
C THR A 48 -8.40 -3.49 7.69
N ILE A 49 -8.20 -2.60 8.67
CA ILE A 49 -8.24 -2.93 10.10
C ILE A 49 -9.63 -3.43 10.53
N LEU A 50 -10.68 -2.81 10.02
CA LEU A 50 -12.06 -3.17 10.32
C LEU A 50 -12.58 -4.31 9.43
N GLY A 51 -11.79 -4.76 8.48
CA GLY A 51 -12.11 -5.83 7.55
C GLY A 51 -12.12 -7.20 8.23
N PRO A 52 -12.85 -8.18 7.67
CA PRO A 52 -13.00 -9.52 8.26
C PRO A 52 -11.72 -10.36 8.16
N ARG A 53 -10.75 -9.94 7.36
CA ARG A 53 -9.49 -10.67 7.15
C ARG A 53 -8.43 -10.42 8.22
N VAL A 54 -8.56 -9.33 8.98
CA VAL A 54 -7.63 -9.00 10.06
C VAL A 54 -8.08 -9.66 11.35
N THR A 55 -7.28 -10.56 11.87
CA THR A 55 -7.52 -11.20 13.17
C THR A 55 -7.12 -10.27 14.32
N ALA A 56 -7.74 -10.45 15.48
CA ALA A 56 -7.37 -9.68 16.67
C ALA A 56 -5.88 -9.77 17.05
N ALA A 57 -5.23 -10.89 16.73
CA ALA A 57 -3.79 -11.08 16.93
C ALA A 57 -2.93 -10.28 15.93
N GLY A 58 -3.47 -9.92 14.76
CA GLY A 58 -2.77 -9.12 13.75
C GLY A 58 -2.81 -7.62 14.02
N ILE A 59 -3.81 -7.14 14.76
CA ILE A 59 -3.99 -5.70 15.04
C ILE A 59 -2.77 -5.05 15.70
N PRO A 60 -2.16 -5.63 16.75
CA PRO A 60 -0.97 -5.04 17.39
C PRO A 60 0.21 -4.91 16.43
N TRP A 61 0.39 -5.87 15.53
CA TRP A 61 1.44 -5.83 14.50
C TRP A 61 1.22 -4.70 13.49
N ILE A 62 -0.02 -4.52 13.04
CA ILE A 62 -0.40 -3.43 12.13
C ILE A 62 -0.16 -2.08 12.80
N ILE A 63 -0.62 -1.91 14.05
CA ILE A 63 -0.46 -0.65 14.79
C ILE A 63 1.02 -0.36 15.03
N SER A 64 1.82 -1.33 15.44
CA SER A 64 3.25 -1.13 15.68
C SER A 64 3.99 -0.75 14.40
N ALA A 65 3.70 -1.42 13.28
CA ALA A 65 4.27 -1.08 11.97
C ALA A 65 3.86 0.33 11.52
N MET A 66 2.60 0.73 11.74
CA MET A 66 2.10 2.08 11.43
C MET A 66 2.77 3.15 12.28
N VAL A 67 2.96 2.91 13.58
CA VAL A 67 3.62 3.87 14.48
C VAL A 67 5.09 4.05 14.08
N VAL A 68 5.79 2.96 13.81
CA VAL A 68 7.20 3.02 13.40
C VAL A 68 7.34 3.66 12.02
N GLY A 69 6.62 3.16 11.02
CA GLY A 69 6.68 3.68 9.64
C GLY A 69 6.17 5.12 9.55
N GLY A 70 5.07 5.44 10.22
CA GLY A 70 4.51 6.79 10.28
C GLY A 70 5.44 7.77 11.02
N GLY A 71 6.08 7.34 12.10
CA GLY A 71 7.07 8.14 12.84
C GLY A 71 8.28 8.48 11.98
N VAL A 72 8.88 7.49 11.33
CA VAL A 72 10.00 7.67 10.41
C VAL A 72 9.59 8.54 9.22
N GLY A 73 8.43 8.29 8.63
CA GLY A 73 7.92 9.07 7.50
C GLY A 73 7.65 10.53 7.87
N LEU A 74 7.06 10.78 9.04
CA LEU A 74 6.83 12.14 9.52
C LEU A 74 8.13 12.88 9.84
N TYR A 75 9.10 12.19 10.43
CA TYR A 75 10.44 12.75 10.66
C TYR A 75 11.12 13.13 9.35
N ALA A 76 11.14 12.21 8.37
CA ALA A 76 11.70 12.47 7.06
C ALA A 76 11.00 13.66 6.36
N ALA A 77 9.66 13.68 6.39
CA ALA A 77 8.88 14.75 5.76
C ALA A 77 9.14 16.14 6.35
N ARG A 78 9.52 16.22 7.64
CA ARG A 78 9.82 17.50 8.32
C ARG A 78 11.26 17.94 8.17
N THR A 79 12.19 17.02 7.96
CA THR A 79 13.65 17.30 7.94
C THR A 79 14.22 17.38 6.54
N VAL A 80 13.57 16.80 5.54
CA VAL A 80 14.08 16.78 4.16
C VAL A 80 14.13 18.19 3.56
N GLN A 81 15.28 18.50 2.94
CA GLN A 81 15.45 19.74 2.18
C GLN A 81 15.06 19.55 0.72
N MET A 82 14.72 20.65 0.02
CA MET A 82 14.35 20.60 -1.40
C MET A 82 15.43 19.97 -2.29
N THR A 83 16.69 20.12 -1.94
CA THR A 83 17.84 19.54 -2.66
C THR A 83 17.92 18.00 -2.50
N GLN A 84 17.33 17.46 -1.43
CA GLN A 84 17.32 16.02 -1.11
C GLN A 84 16.04 15.32 -1.62
N MET A 85 15.12 16.05 -2.25
CA MET A 85 13.88 15.49 -2.77
C MET A 85 14.08 14.32 -3.75
N PRO A 86 15.03 14.36 -4.72
CA PRO A 86 15.26 13.23 -5.61
C PRO A 86 15.65 11.95 -4.85
N GLU A 87 16.52 12.05 -3.85
CA GLU A 87 16.96 10.91 -3.02
C GLU A 87 15.80 10.35 -2.19
N LEU A 88 14.97 11.23 -1.60
CA LEU A 88 13.81 10.82 -0.83
C LEU A 88 12.79 10.10 -1.70
N VAL A 89 12.52 10.60 -2.90
CA VAL A 89 11.59 9.98 -3.86
C VAL A 89 12.11 8.60 -4.27
N ALA A 90 13.39 8.48 -4.54
CA ALA A 90 14.06 7.23 -4.87
C ALA A 90 13.93 6.21 -3.72
N LEU A 91 14.22 6.63 -2.48
CA LEU A 91 14.08 5.81 -1.29
C LEU A 91 12.63 5.34 -1.09
N MET A 92 11.65 6.24 -1.28
CA MET A 92 10.23 5.89 -1.17
C MET A 92 9.81 4.84 -2.21
N HIS A 93 10.27 4.96 -3.46
CA HIS A 93 10.01 3.96 -4.50
C HIS A 93 10.61 2.59 -4.15
N SER A 94 11.83 2.59 -3.62
CA SER A 94 12.49 1.37 -3.13
C SER A 94 11.68 0.69 -2.00
N LEU A 95 11.19 1.46 -1.04
CA LEU A 95 10.36 0.94 0.05
C LEU A 95 9.00 0.42 -0.44
N VAL A 96 8.39 1.07 -1.42
CA VAL A 96 7.15 0.58 -2.05
C VAL A 96 7.39 -0.73 -2.79
N GLY A 97 8.49 -0.85 -3.53
CA GLY A 97 8.91 -2.10 -4.18
C GLY A 97 9.10 -3.23 -3.16
N LEU A 98 9.78 -2.95 -2.03
CA LEU A 98 9.95 -3.90 -0.94
C LEU A 98 8.61 -4.32 -0.31
N ALA A 99 7.69 -3.37 -0.14
CA ALA A 99 6.35 -3.66 0.38
C ALA A 99 5.56 -4.56 -0.58
N ALA A 100 5.60 -4.30 -1.88
CA ALA A 100 4.96 -5.13 -2.90
C ALA A 100 5.50 -6.56 -2.90
N MET A 101 6.83 -6.71 -2.79
CA MET A 101 7.48 -8.02 -2.65
C MET A 101 7.02 -8.74 -1.37
N ALA A 102 7.00 -8.06 -0.24
CA ALA A 102 6.58 -8.65 1.04
C ALA A 102 5.11 -9.11 1.01
N VAL A 103 4.22 -8.33 0.39
CA VAL A 103 2.81 -8.72 0.19
C VAL A 103 2.71 -9.93 -0.73
N GLY A 104 3.48 -10.01 -1.82
CA GLY A 104 3.53 -11.16 -2.71
C GLY A 104 3.97 -12.43 -1.97
N VAL A 105 5.04 -12.36 -1.19
CA VAL A 105 5.52 -13.48 -0.38
C VAL A 105 4.48 -13.89 0.67
N ALA A 106 3.87 -12.93 1.37
CA ALA A 106 2.83 -13.22 2.35
C ALA A 106 1.63 -13.95 1.72
N SER A 107 1.19 -13.51 0.55
CA SER A 107 0.11 -14.15 -0.20
C SER A 107 0.47 -15.55 -0.68
N PHE A 108 1.74 -15.80 -1.00
CA PHE A 108 2.22 -17.13 -1.41
C PHE A 108 2.25 -18.12 -0.23
N VAL A 109 2.65 -17.65 0.95
CA VAL A 109 2.79 -18.49 2.14
C VAL A 109 1.44 -18.71 2.86
N ASP A 110 0.42 -17.88 2.59
CA ASP A 110 -0.88 -18.02 3.23
C ASP A 110 -1.66 -19.24 2.72
N PRO A 111 -1.83 -20.31 3.54
CA PRO A 111 -2.56 -21.50 3.12
C PRO A 111 -4.07 -21.23 2.92
N ALA A 112 -4.61 -20.17 3.53
CA ALA A 112 -6.02 -19.82 3.43
C ALA A 112 -6.37 -19.20 2.07
N ALA A 113 -5.41 -18.57 1.42
CA ALA A 113 -5.63 -17.91 0.12
C ALA A 113 -5.95 -18.90 -1.01
N SER A 114 -5.58 -20.18 -0.86
CA SER A 114 -5.71 -21.19 -1.94
C SER A 114 -6.77 -22.27 -1.69
N VAL A 115 -7.42 -22.27 -0.52
CA VAL A 115 -8.30 -23.38 -0.11
C VAL A 115 -9.56 -23.50 -0.96
N THR A 116 -10.07 -22.38 -1.48
CA THR A 116 -11.29 -22.33 -2.28
C THR A 116 -11.06 -22.28 -3.79
N PHE A 117 -9.80 -22.20 -4.23
CA PHE A 117 -9.48 -22.02 -5.64
C PHE A 117 -9.48 -23.33 -6.42
N THR A 118 -10.00 -23.28 -7.63
CA THR A 118 -9.83 -24.33 -8.64
C THR A 118 -8.35 -24.42 -9.06
N GLN A 119 -7.94 -25.50 -9.73
CA GLN A 119 -6.55 -25.65 -10.19
C GLN A 119 -6.10 -24.52 -11.13
N VAL A 120 -7.00 -24.02 -11.96
CA VAL A 120 -6.72 -22.90 -12.87
C VAL A 120 -6.51 -21.60 -12.08
N GLU A 121 -7.38 -21.33 -11.10
CA GLU A 121 -7.26 -20.15 -10.23
C GLU A 121 -5.99 -20.18 -9.39
N LYS A 122 -5.59 -21.34 -8.89
CA LYS A 122 -4.30 -21.50 -8.19
C LYS A 122 -3.12 -21.16 -9.09
N THR A 123 -3.14 -21.62 -10.34
CA THR A 123 -2.07 -21.32 -11.29
C THR A 123 -2.02 -19.82 -11.61
N ILE A 124 -3.17 -19.20 -11.83
CA ILE A 124 -3.27 -17.75 -12.06
C ILE A 124 -2.74 -16.99 -10.84
N HIS A 125 -3.19 -17.36 -9.65
CA HIS A 125 -2.74 -16.71 -8.41
C HIS A 125 -1.22 -16.80 -8.20
N HIS A 126 -0.62 -17.99 -8.47
CA HIS A 126 0.83 -18.13 -8.39
C HIS A 126 1.56 -17.24 -9.41
N VAL A 127 1.07 -17.18 -10.65
CA VAL A 127 1.65 -16.30 -11.68
C VAL A 127 1.56 -14.84 -11.26
N GLU A 128 0.41 -14.38 -10.75
CA GLU A 128 0.22 -13.01 -10.25
C GLU A 128 1.19 -12.68 -9.11
N VAL A 129 1.36 -13.61 -8.16
CA VAL A 129 2.28 -13.45 -7.02
C VAL A 129 3.74 -13.36 -7.51
N TYR A 130 4.17 -14.25 -8.42
CA TYR A 130 5.53 -14.22 -8.97
C TYR A 130 5.79 -12.93 -9.75
N VAL A 131 4.84 -12.49 -10.56
CA VAL A 131 4.94 -11.22 -11.29
C VAL A 131 4.99 -10.04 -10.33
N GLY A 132 4.17 -10.04 -9.27
CA GLY A 132 4.19 -9.00 -8.23
C GLY A 132 5.53 -8.91 -7.50
N ILE A 133 6.12 -10.06 -7.13
CA ILE A 133 7.43 -10.13 -6.50
C ILE A 133 8.52 -9.60 -7.45
N LEU A 134 8.52 -10.02 -8.71
CA LEU A 134 9.50 -9.56 -9.70
C LEU A 134 9.41 -8.06 -9.94
N ILE A 135 8.20 -7.51 -10.06
CA ILE A 135 8.00 -6.06 -10.23
C ILE A 135 8.50 -5.29 -8.99
N GLY A 136 8.23 -5.82 -7.79
CA GLY A 136 8.72 -5.24 -6.54
C GLY A 136 10.25 -5.25 -6.45
N GLU A 137 10.91 -6.34 -6.84
CA GLU A 137 12.38 -6.46 -6.89
C GLU A 137 12.99 -5.49 -7.90
N ILE A 138 12.44 -5.41 -9.12
CA ILE A 138 12.92 -4.49 -10.15
C ILE A 138 12.76 -3.04 -9.69
N GLY A 139 11.61 -2.70 -9.09
CA GLY A 139 11.39 -1.36 -8.54
C GLY A 139 12.40 -0.97 -7.46
N ARG A 140 12.82 -1.93 -6.63
CA ARG A 140 13.86 -1.73 -5.62
C ARG A 140 15.26 -1.57 -6.20
N ALA A 141 15.58 -2.29 -7.27
CA ALA A 141 16.93 -2.34 -7.85
C ALA A 141 17.29 -1.10 -8.69
N HIS A 142 16.32 -0.27 -9.05
CA HIS A 142 16.50 0.92 -9.92
C HIS A 142 16.76 2.22 -9.13
N VAL A 143 17.10 2.13 -7.84
CA VAL A 143 17.31 3.29 -6.96
C VAL A 143 18.78 3.45 -6.61
#